data_a7a7062c2cc006a36dfd68418c10a00f
#
_entry.id   a7a7062c2cc006a36dfd68418c10a00f
#
_cell.length_a   1.000
_cell.length_b   1.000
_cell.length_c   1.000
_cell.angle_alpha   90.00
_cell.angle_beta   90.00
_cell.angle_gamma   90.00
#
_symmetry.space_group_name_H-M   'P 1'
#
loop_
_entity.id
_entity.type
_entity.pdbx_description
1 polymer ?
#
loop_
_entity_poly.entity_id
_entity_poly.type
_entity_poly.pdbx_seq_one_letter_code
_entity_poly.pdbx_strand_id
1 'polypeptide(L)'
;MLLLVFSMMPNIQIFAQSTPSDSSVLFTTEFLEISLDLISENVQDGNFNDAKILSKLNSEIFPIHLQSLRQTNSGVTDEIHLLLLDIHDEIVNENTGHILENVNLVKNLLTQYSVQSPDYGLVISQILVIVDEQYQIAITEEN
;
A
#
# COMPACT_ATOMS: atom_id res chain seq x y z
N MET A 1 18.42 -59.05 17.30
CA MET A 1 19.04 -58.09 16.40
C MET A 1 17.94 -57.11 15.97
N LEU A 2 17.85 -56.00 16.68
CA LEU A 2 16.73 -55.02 16.53
C LEU A 2 17.19 -53.90 15.62
N LEU A 3 16.64 -53.83 14.42
CA LEU A 3 16.92 -52.79 13.45
C LEU A 3 16.06 -51.56 13.79
N LEU A 4 16.67 -50.54 14.39
CA LEU A 4 16.12 -49.22 14.57
C LEU A 4 16.17 -48.45 13.22
N VAL A 5 15.05 -48.38 12.53
CA VAL A 5 14.87 -47.48 11.40
C VAL A 5 14.56 -46.09 11.95
N PHE A 6 15.57 -45.25 12.03
CA PHE A 6 15.36 -43.81 12.27
C PHE A 6 14.74 -43.19 11.02
N SER A 7 13.43 -42.98 11.08
CA SER A 7 12.71 -42.20 10.12
C SER A 7 13.17 -40.74 10.24
N MET A 8 14.01 -40.29 9.31
CA MET A 8 14.27 -38.84 9.10
C MET A 8 13.00 -38.21 8.57
N MET A 9 12.20 -37.60 9.44
CA MET A 9 11.17 -36.65 9.01
C MET A 9 11.88 -35.38 8.57
N PRO A 10 11.65 -34.90 7.34
CA PRO A 10 12.10 -33.58 6.96
C PRO A 10 11.37 -32.54 7.85
N ASN A 11 12.14 -31.74 8.53
CA ASN A 11 11.64 -30.56 9.23
C ASN A 11 10.99 -29.63 8.21
N ILE A 12 9.70 -29.80 7.99
CA ILE A 12 8.88 -28.81 7.32
C ILE A 12 8.78 -27.66 8.31
N GLN A 13 9.65 -26.69 8.20
CA GLN A 13 9.44 -25.39 8.82
C GLN A 13 8.23 -24.78 8.10
N ILE A 14 7.07 -24.97 8.70
CA ILE A 14 5.89 -24.19 8.40
C ILE A 14 6.27 -22.77 8.87
N PHE A 15 6.71 -21.94 7.94
CA PHE A 15 6.70 -20.49 8.18
C PHE A 15 5.25 -20.16 8.47
N ALA A 16 4.91 -19.99 9.74
CA ALA A 16 3.66 -19.39 10.14
C ALA A 16 3.65 -18.01 9.48
N GLN A 17 2.87 -17.85 8.41
CA GLN A 17 2.57 -16.53 7.87
C GLN A 17 1.93 -15.78 9.02
N SER A 18 2.67 -14.82 9.58
CA SER A 18 2.11 -13.93 10.58
C SER A 18 0.92 -13.25 9.93
N THR A 19 -0.27 -13.44 10.50
CA THR A 19 -1.43 -12.63 10.12
C THR A 19 -1.03 -11.17 10.24
N PRO A 20 -1.35 -10.32 9.25
CA PRO A 20 -1.03 -8.90 9.33
C PRO A 20 -1.63 -8.34 10.63
N SER A 21 -0.89 -7.48 11.31
CA SER A 21 -1.47 -6.79 12.45
C SER A 21 -2.56 -5.84 11.92
N ASP A 22 -3.68 -5.72 12.64
CA ASP A 22 -4.75 -4.78 12.32
C ASP A 22 -4.19 -3.36 12.10
N SER A 23 -3.12 -3.00 12.82
CA SER A 23 -2.43 -1.72 12.68
C SER A 23 -1.76 -1.53 11.32
N SER A 24 -1.17 -2.57 10.71
CA SER A 24 -0.54 -2.43 9.38
C SER A 24 -1.58 -2.36 8.27
N VAL A 25 -2.71 -3.03 8.41
CA VAL A 25 -3.86 -2.89 7.49
C VAL A 25 -4.41 -1.48 7.58
N LEU A 26 -4.69 -1.00 8.80
CA LEU A 26 -5.19 0.35 9.03
C LEU A 26 -4.24 1.42 8.48
N PHE A 27 -2.93 1.31 8.79
CA PHE A 27 -1.94 2.23 8.26
C PHE A 27 -2.00 2.31 6.73
N THR A 28 -2.04 1.15 6.06
CA THR A 28 -2.05 1.10 4.60
C THR A 28 -3.31 1.72 4.03
N THR A 29 -4.48 1.43 4.60
CA THR A 29 -5.75 1.99 4.14
C THR A 29 -5.83 3.51 4.34
N GLU A 30 -5.52 4.00 5.52
CA GLU A 30 -5.53 5.45 5.85
C GLU A 30 -4.52 6.23 4.98
N PHE A 31 -3.31 5.69 4.80
CA PHE A 31 -2.32 6.33 3.95
C PHE A 31 -2.80 6.46 2.50
N LEU A 32 -3.36 5.38 1.93
CA LEU A 32 -3.88 5.41 0.57
C LEU A 32 -5.08 6.36 0.44
N GLU A 33 -6.01 6.37 1.39
CA GLU A 33 -7.14 7.29 1.37
C GLU A 33 -6.71 8.75 1.35
N ILE A 34 -5.81 9.13 2.27
CA ILE A 34 -5.26 10.50 2.32
C ILE A 34 -4.53 10.85 1.03
N SER A 35 -3.69 9.96 0.53
CA SER A 35 -2.92 10.20 -0.69
C SER A 35 -3.81 10.35 -1.91
N LEU A 36 -4.86 9.54 -2.03
CA LEU A 36 -5.84 9.62 -3.12
C LEU A 36 -6.69 10.89 -3.06
N ASP A 37 -7.02 11.37 -1.87
CA ASP A 37 -7.70 12.67 -1.70
C ASP A 37 -6.83 13.82 -2.19
N LEU A 38 -5.54 13.81 -1.82
CA LEU A 38 -4.58 14.81 -2.29
C LEU A 38 -4.35 14.73 -3.81
N ILE A 39 -4.33 13.53 -4.40
CA ILE A 39 -4.28 13.37 -5.87
C ILE A 39 -5.50 14.01 -6.51
N SER A 40 -6.70 13.72 -5.99
CA SER A 40 -7.94 14.27 -6.52
C SER A 40 -7.96 15.80 -6.47
N GLU A 41 -7.56 16.39 -5.35
CA GLU A 41 -7.47 17.83 -5.15
C GLU A 41 -6.49 18.45 -6.15
N ASN A 42 -5.26 17.92 -6.24
CA ASN A 42 -4.26 18.44 -7.17
C ASN A 42 -4.69 18.33 -8.64
N VAL A 43 -5.35 17.25 -9.04
CA VAL A 43 -5.88 17.09 -10.39
C VAL A 43 -6.98 18.12 -10.68
N GLN A 44 -7.90 18.36 -9.73
CA GLN A 44 -8.97 19.35 -9.87
C GLN A 44 -8.43 20.79 -9.95
N ASP A 45 -7.34 21.06 -9.23
CA ASP A 45 -6.68 22.37 -9.24
C ASP A 45 -5.70 22.56 -10.42
N GLY A 46 -5.48 21.52 -11.23
CA GLY A 46 -4.54 21.55 -12.36
C GLY A 46 -3.07 21.41 -11.95
N ASN A 47 -2.79 21.01 -10.72
CA ASN A 47 -1.44 20.81 -10.16
C ASN A 47 -0.90 19.41 -10.51
N PHE A 48 -0.76 19.11 -11.81
CA PHE A 48 -0.35 17.77 -12.27
C PHE A 48 1.04 17.35 -11.79
N ASN A 49 1.95 18.27 -11.51
CA ASN A 49 3.27 17.92 -11.00
C ASN A 49 3.19 17.28 -9.62
N ASP A 50 2.41 17.86 -8.71
CA ASP A 50 2.23 17.31 -7.37
C ASP A 50 1.42 16.00 -7.41
N ALA A 51 0.40 15.93 -8.27
CA ALA A 51 -0.33 14.70 -8.52
C ALA A 51 0.57 13.57 -9.04
N LYS A 52 1.53 13.87 -9.93
CA LYS A 52 2.52 12.88 -10.43
C LYS A 52 3.40 12.32 -9.32
N ILE A 53 3.89 13.16 -8.42
CA ILE A 53 4.71 12.72 -7.28
C ILE A 53 3.92 11.76 -6.39
N LEU A 54 2.70 12.15 -6.01
CA LEU A 54 1.84 11.34 -5.15
C LEU A 54 1.42 10.01 -5.82
N SER A 55 1.04 10.04 -7.09
CA SER A 55 0.64 8.83 -7.82
C SER A 55 1.82 7.88 -8.04
N LYS A 56 3.03 8.40 -8.29
CA LYS A 56 4.25 7.60 -8.35
C LYS A 56 4.56 6.95 -7.01
N LEU A 57 4.41 7.68 -5.91
CA LEU A 57 4.57 7.12 -4.57
C LEU A 57 3.63 5.93 -4.36
N ASN A 58 2.35 6.06 -4.74
CA ASN A 58 1.35 5.02 -4.56
C ASN A 58 1.58 3.80 -5.47
N SER A 59 1.99 4.01 -6.72
CA SER A 59 2.09 2.94 -7.72
C SER A 59 3.43 2.20 -7.70
N GLU A 60 4.54 2.89 -7.42
CA GLU A 60 5.88 2.32 -7.53
C GLU A 60 6.56 2.09 -6.17
N ILE A 61 6.39 3.01 -5.20
CA ILE A 61 7.11 2.97 -3.93
C ILE A 61 6.28 2.24 -2.86
N PHE A 62 5.00 2.58 -2.76
CA PHE A 62 4.12 2.05 -1.73
C PHE A 62 3.66 0.58 -1.91
N PRO A 63 3.75 -0.09 -3.09
CA PRO A 63 3.31 -1.48 -3.23
C PRO A 63 3.88 -2.47 -2.23
N ILE A 64 5.04 -2.19 -1.63
CA ILE A 64 5.60 -3.02 -0.56
C ILE A 64 4.66 -3.05 0.67
N HIS A 65 3.97 -1.96 0.96
CA HIS A 65 3.02 -1.84 2.07
C HIS A 65 1.68 -2.52 1.78
N LEU A 66 1.35 -2.77 0.49
CA LEU A 66 0.16 -3.54 0.12
C LEU A 66 0.22 -5.00 0.58
N GLN A 67 1.38 -5.48 1.05
CA GLN A 67 1.54 -6.84 1.53
C GLN A 67 0.59 -7.14 2.70
N SER A 68 0.31 -6.20 3.58
CA SER A 68 -0.64 -6.36 4.67
C SER A 68 -2.08 -6.57 4.17
N LEU A 69 -2.48 -5.81 3.15
CA LEU A 69 -3.78 -5.97 2.50
C LEU A 69 -3.86 -7.29 1.72
N ARG A 70 -2.78 -7.67 1.01
CA ARG A 70 -2.72 -8.90 0.22
C ARG A 70 -2.86 -10.15 1.09
N GLN A 71 -2.34 -10.15 2.32
CA GLN A 71 -2.52 -11.24 3.28
C GLN A 71 -3.98 -11.35 3.75
N THR A 72 -4.74 -10.26 3.71
CA THR A 72 -6.16 -10.24 4.08
C THR A 72 -7.06 -10.61 2.89
N ASN A 73 -6.85 -9.99 1.74
CA ASN A 73 -7.58 -10.26 0.50
C ASN A 73 -6.71 -9.97 -0.73
N SER A 74 -6.06 -11.00 -1.28
CA SER A 74 -5.13 -10.84 -2.40
C SER A 74 -5.81 -10.32 -3.67
N GLY A 75 -7.00 -10.80 -3.99
CA GLY A 75 -7.71 -10.40 -5.21
C GLY A 75 -8.04 -8.91 -5.23
N VAL A 76 -8.61 -8.40 -4.14
CA VAL A 76 -8.92 -6.97 -4.01
C VAL A 76 -7.64 -6.13 -3.97
N THR A 77 -6.59 -6.61 -3.31
CA THR A 77 -5.30 -5.89 -3.27
C THR A 77 -4.66 -5.79 -4.66
N ASP A 78 -4.73 -6.85 -5.46
CA ASP A 78 -4.18 -6.84 -6.81
C ASP A 78 -4.98 -5.88 -7.73
N GLU A 79 -6.29 -5.80 -7.56
CA GLU A 79 -7.14 -4.83 -8.25
C GLU A 79 -6.79 -3.39 -7.84
N ILE A 80 -6.62 -3.12 -6.55
CA ILE A 80 -6.15 -1.81 -6.05
C ILE A 80 -4.82 -1.45 -6.71
N HIS A 81 -3.85 -2.37 -6.74
CA HIS A 81 -2.53 -2.10 -7.32
C HIS A 81 -2.63 -1.74 -8.82
N LEU A 82 -3.42 -2.45 -9.58
CA LEU A 82 -3.64 -2.15 -11.00
C LEU A 82 -4.27 -0.77 -11.20
N LEU A 83 -5.27 -0.41 -10.39
CA LEU A 83 -5.89 0.91 -10.45
C LEU A 83 -4.91 2.04 -10.06
N LEU A 84 -4.00 1.81 -9.10
CA LEU A 84 -2.97 2.80 -8.74
C LEU A 84 -1.99 3.03 -9.90
N LEU A 85 -1.63 1.99 -10.66
CA LEU A 85 -0.81 2.11 -11.87
C LEU A 85 -1.56 2.90 -12.94
N ASP A 86 -2.83 2.58 -13.20
CA ASP A 86 -3.67 3.29 -14.18
C ASP A 86 -3.82 4.78 -13.82
N ILE A 87 -4.08 5.10 -12.55
CA ILE A 87 -4.12 6.49 -12.06
C ILE A 87 -2.82 7.22 -12.36
N HIS A 88 -1.67 6.58 -12.11
CA HIS A 88 -0.38 7.19 -12.41
C HIS A 88 -0.19 7.46 -13.89
N ASP A 89 -0.47 6.47 -14.75
CA ASP A 89 -0.34 6.59 -16.19
C ASP A 89 -1.26 7.69 -16.76
N GLU A 90 -2.49 7.78 -16.29
CA GLU A 90 -3.43 8.83 -16.69
C GLU A 90 -2.94 10.23 -16.27
N ILE A 91 -2.40 10.38 -15.05
CA ILE A 91 -1.83 11.65 -14.59
C ILE A 91 -0.59 12.03 -15.42
N VAL A 92 0.28 11.07 -15.72
CA VAL A 92 1.48 11.31 -16.56
C VAL A 92 1.09 11.81 -17.95
N ASN A 93 0.01 11.26 -18.52
CA ASN A 93 -0.51 11.61 -19.83
C ASN A 93 -1.50 12.80 -19.81
N GLU A 94 -1.75 13.38 -18.63
CA GLU A 94 -2.70 14.48 -18.41
C GLU A 94 -4.13 14.16 -18.91
N ASN A 95 -4.49 12.87 -18.86
CA ASN A 95 -5.81 12.38 -19.22
C ASN A 95 -6.76 12.41 -18.01
N THR A 96 -7.42 13.52 -17.78
CA THR A 96 -8.26 13.73 -16.58
C THR A 96 -9.56 12.92 -16.56
N GLY A 97 -9.93 12.28 -17.69
CA GLY A 97 -11.26 11.70 -17.86
C GLY A 97 -11.60 10.59 -16.87
N HIS A 98 -10.64 9.75 -16.50
CA HIS A 98 -10.86 8.58 -15.66
C HIS A 98 -10.16 8.64 -14.29
N ILE A 99 -9.28 9.62 -14.07
CA ILE A 99 -8.51 9.70 -12.81
C ILE A 99 -9.43 9.68 -11.60
N LEU A 100 -10.43 10.57 -11.56
CA LEU A 100 -11.33 10.68 -10.41
C LEU A 100 -12.24 9.46 -10.25
N GLU A 101 -12.61 8.81 -11.36
CA GLU A 101 -13.36 7.55 -11.32
C GLU A 101 -12.51 6.44 -10.71
N ASN A 102 -11.28 6.25 -11.17
CA ASN A 102 -10.36 5.24 -10.67
C ASN A 102 -9.99 5.49 -9.19
N VAL A 103 -9.79 6.76 -8.79
CA VAL A 103 -9.61 7.12 -7.38
C VAL A 103 -10.79 6.65 -6.52
N ASN A 104 -12.01 6.93 -6.97
CA ASN A 104 -13.22 6.50 -6.24
C ASN A 104 -13.37 4.98 -6.19
N LEU A 105 -12.97 4.26 -7.25
CA LEU A 105 -12.96 2.79 -7.25
C LEU A 105 -11.98 2.26 -6.19
N VAL A 106 -10.76 2.76 -6.14
CA VAL A 106 -9.79 2.35 -5.10
C VAL A 106 -10.33 2.63 -3.71
N LYS A 107 -10.87 3.82 -3.44
CA LYS A 107 -11.46 4.15 -2.13
C LYS A 107 -12.60 3.20 -1.75
N ASN A 108 -13.46 2.82 -2.68
CA ASN A 108 -14.51 1.83 -2.44
C ASN A 108 -13.93 0.44 -2.11
N LEU A 109 -12.86 0.02 -2.80
CA LEU A 109 -12.21 -1.25 -2.51
C LEU A 109 -11.54 -1.25 -1.13
N LEU A 110 -10.97 -0.13 -0.70
CA LEU A 110 -10.37 0.01 0.62
C LEU A 110 -11.38 -0.19 1.76
N THR A 111 -12.65 0.12 1.56
CA THR A 111 -13.69 -0.13 2.58
C THR A 111 -13.83 -1.60 2.98
N GLN A 112 -13.34 -2.53 2.16
CA GLN A 112 -13.36 -3.96 2.46
C GLN A 112 -12.34 -4.38 3.53
N TYR A 113 -11.42 -3.47 3.90
CA TYR A 113 -10.37 -3.69 4.90
C TYR A 113 -10.65 -2.99 6.24
N SER A 114 -11.94 -2.88 6.63
CA SER A 114 -12.31 -2.24 7.88
C SER A 114 -11.69 -2.95 9.10
N VAL A 115 -11.08 -2.18 9.99
CA VAL A 115 -10.45 -2.66 11.22
C VAL A 115 -11.31 -2.26 12.43
N GLN A 116 -11.58 -3.21 13.34
CA GLN A 116 -12.55 -3.01 14.43
C GLN A 116 -12.03 -2.22 15.63
N SER A 117 -10.78 -2.03 15.82
CA SER A 117 -10.22 -1.30 16.97
C SER A 117 -8.81 -0.81 16.64
N PRO A 118 -8.70 0.27 15.87
CA PRO A 118 -7.42 0.72 15.38
C PRO A 118 -6.53 1.27 16.50
N ASP A 119 -5.26 0.86 16.52
CA ASP A 119 -4.23 1.53 17.32
C ASP A 119 -3.68 2.74 16.56
N TYR A 120 -4.35 3.87 16.69
CA TYR A 120 -3.95 5.10 16.01
C TYR A 120 -2.54 5.59 16.42
N GLY A 121 -2.07 5.27 17.61
CA GLY A 121 -0.71 5.62 18.04
C GLY A 121 0.33 4.90 17.21
N LEU A 122 0.12 3.62 16.93
CA LEU A 122 1.01 2.83 16.08
C LEU A 122 0.93 3.29 14.61
N VAL A 123 -0.27 3.59 14.10
CA VAL A 123 -0.46 4.11 12.74
C VAL A 123 0.30 5.42 12.54
N ILE A 124 0.15 6.37 13.46
CA ILE A 124 0.86 7.65 13.40
C ILE A 124 2.38 7.43 13.45
N SER A 125 2.87 6.54 14.30
CA SER A 125 4.31 6.25 14.38
C SER A 125 4.87 5.68 13.08
N GLN A 126 4.13 4.83 12.39
CA GLN A 126 4.51 4.27 11.09
C GLN A 126 4.52 5.32 9.97
N ILE A 127 3.52 6.23 9.97
CA ILE A 127 3.49 7.37 9.04
C ILE A 127 4.73 8.24 9.23
N LEU A 128 5.10 8.57 10.47
CA LEU A 128 6.27 9.38 10.76
C LEU A 128 7.57 8.73 10.28
N VAL A 129 7.72 7.42 10.40
CA VAL A 129 8.90 6.69 9.89
C VAL A 129 8.99 6.82 8.37
N ILE A 130 7.89 6.63 7.64
CA ILE A 130 7.89 6.75 6.17
C ILE A 130 8.20 8.18 5.74
N VAL A 131 7.63 9.18 6.40
CA VAL A 131 7.92 10.58 6.10
C VAL A 131 9.40 10.89 6.31
N ASP A 132 10.02 10.39 7.39
CA ASP A 132 11.45 10.57 7.66
C ASP A 132 12.31 9.87 6.60
N GLU A 133 11.99 8.63 6.23
CA GLU A 133 12.68 7.89 5.17
C GLU A 133 12.62 8.62 3.83
N GLN A 134 11.45 9.11 3.42
CA GLN A 134 11.28 9.86 2.17
C GLN A 134 12.05 11.20 2.20
N TYR A 135 12.06 11.87 3.35
CA TYR A 135 12.84 13.10 3.53
C TYR A 135 14.34 12.84 3.40
N GLN A 136 14.87 11.74 3.97
CA GLN A 136 16.27 11.36 3.85
C GLN A 136 16.66 11.02 2.40
N ILE A 137 15.78 10.35 1.66
CA ILE A 137 15.99 10.06 0.23
C ILE A 137 16.07 11.37 -0.57
N ALA A 138 15.14 12.29 -0.38
CA ALA A 138 15.11 13.56 -1.09
C ALA A 138 16.40 14.37 -0.86
N ILE A 139 16.90 14.45 0.38
CA ILE A 139 18.15 15.14 0.70
C ILE A 139 19.37 14.49 0.03
N THR A 140 19.39 13.16 -0.08
CA THR A 140 20.52 12.45 -0.68
C THR A 140 20.54 12.56 -2.20
N GLU A 141 19.40 12.72 -2.84
CA GLU A 141 19.29 12.91 -4.30
C GLU A 141 19.65 14.34 -4.75
N GLU A 142 19.52 15.34 -3.86
CA GLU A 142 19.87 16.74 -4.16
C GLU A 142 21.39 17.04 -4.00
N ASN A 143 22.16 16.12 -3.42
CA ASN A 143 23.61 16.25 -3.24
C ASN A 143 24.38 15.33 -4.19
#